data_b8dbbb382291a4bfb25fb83a819f6783
#
_entry.id   b8dbbb382291a4bfb25fb83a819f6783
#
_cell.length_a   1.000
_cell.length_b   1.000
_cell.length_c   1.000
_cell.angle_alpha   90.00
_cell.angle_beta   90.00
_cell.angle_gamma   90.00
#
_symmetry.space_group_name_H-M   'P 1'
#
loop_
_entity.id
_entity.type
_entity.pdbx_description
1 polymer ?
#
loop_
_entity_poly.entity_id
_entity_poly.type
_entity_poly.pdbx_seq_one_letter_code
_entity_poly.pdbx_strand_id
1 'polypeptide(L)'
;MTTTLDTSVKPAVTAQNLSKTYGTGEATVHALNNVTVSFEQGKFTAIMGPSGSGKSTLMQTLATLDTPDVNPKTSIKIADTELYGRRDKELTEFRREHIGFIFQAFNLVPTLTAGQNIDLPLGLAGKKPDPIWRDYLVETLGLTKRLSHRPEQLSGGQQQRVAIVRALLSRPDVVFADEPTGNLDSNSGTEVLKLLRTAANEHQQTILMVTHD
;
A
#
# COMPACT_ATOMS: atom_id res chain seq x y z
N MET A 1 -26.66 -8.44 -13.02
CA MET A 1 -25.75 -8.42 -14.19
C MET A 1 -24.50 -9.18 -13.80
N THR A 2 -24.28 -10.35 -14.34
CA THR A 2 -23.12 -11.20 -14.07
C THR A 2 -22.00 -10.68 -14.97
N THR A 3 -21.06 -9.93 -14.38
CA THR A 3 -19.85 -9.53 -15.12
C THR A 3 -18.99 -10.78 -15.29
N THR A 4 -18.92 -11.30 -16.49
CA THR A 4 -17.95 -12.34 -16.88
C THR A 4 -16.56 -11.74 -16.71
N LEU A 5 -15.82 -12.22 -15.70
CA LEU A 5 -14.39 -11.90 -15.53
C LEU A 5 -13.65 -12.43 -16.75
N ASP A 6 -12.97 -11.55 -17.46
CA ASP A 6 -12.03 -11.92 -18.52
C ASP A 6 -10.90 -12.76 -17.89
N THR A 7 -10.85 -14.05 -18.20
CA THR A 7 -9.95 -15.02 -17.60
C THR A 7 -8.49 -14.90 -18.09
N SER A 8 -8.17 -13.87 -18.88
CA SER A 8 -6.83 -13.66 -19.45
C SER A 8 -5.88 -12.84 -18.54
N VAL A 9 -6.41 -12.12 -17.56
CA VAL A 9 -5.61 -11.22 -16.70
C VAL A 9 -5.38 -11.85 -15.33
N LYS A 10 -4.11 -12.00 -14.95
CA LYS A 10 -3.73 -12.54 -13.64
C LYS A 10 -4.07 -11.55 -12.52
N PRO A 11 -4.81 -11.97 -11.48
CA PRO A 11 -5.07 -11.10 -10.33
C PRO A 11 -3.79 -10.97 -9.46
N ALA A 12 -3.51 -9.75 -9.00
CA ALA A 12 -2.47 -9.49 -8.02
C ALA A 12 -2.97 -9.69 -6.59
N VAL A 13 -4.21 -9.24 -6.33
CA VAL A 13 -4.86 -9.33 -5.02
C VAL A 13 -6.27 -9.85 -5.21
N THR A 14 -6.65 -10.84 -4.43
CA THR A 14 -8.04 -11.34 -4.36
C THR A 14 -8.49 -11.48 -2.92
N ALA A 15 -9.76 -11.19 -2.67
CA ALA A 15 -10.42 -11.53 -1.42
C ALA A 15 -11.78 -12.15 -1.69
N GLN A 16 -12.17 -13.10 -0.85
CA GLN A 16 -13.48 -13.76 -0.89
C GLN A 16 -14.12 -13.75 0.48
N ASN A 17 -15.40 -13.44 0.55
CA ASN A 17 -16.23 -13.43 1.76
C ASN A 17 -15.58 -12.67 2.94
N LEU A 18 -14.95 -11.53 2.63
CA LEU A 18 -14.25 -10.73 3.62
C LEU A 18 -15.24 -9.93 4.44
N SER A 19 -15.24 -10.14 5.76
CA SER A 19 -16.04 -9.38 6.70
C SER A 19 -15.16 -8.81 7.82
N LYS A 20 -15.53 -7.62 8.30
CA LYS A 20 -14.87 -6.98 9.43
C LYS A 20 -15.85 -6.21 10.26
N THR A 21 -15.89 -6.52 11.53
CA THR A 21 -16.75 -5.90 12.52
C THR A 21 -15.90 -5.27 13.63
N TYR A 22 -16.22 -4.04 14.01
CA TYR A 22 -15.63 -3.35 15.14
C TYR A 22 -16.66 -3.13 16.23
N GLY A 23 -16.22 -3.04 17.49
CA GLY A 23 -17.07 -2.82 18.65
C GLY A 23 -17.85 -4.05 19.07
N THR A 24 -18.68 -3.88 20.09
CA THR A 24 -19.55 -4.92 20.66
C THR A 24 -20.89 -4.30 21.10
N GLY A 25 -21.96 -5.11 21.14
CA GLY A 25 -23.29 -4.66 21.55
C GLY A 25 -23.84 -3.56 20.63
N GLU A 26 -24.38 -2.49 21.22
CA GLU A 26 -25.00 -1.38 20.48
C GLU A 26 -23.99 -0.52 19.67
N ALA A 27 -22.71 -0.61 20.00
CA ALA A 27 -21.64 0.11 19.29
C ALA A 27 -21.02 -0.72 18.15
N THR A 28 -21.67 -1.79 17.71
CA THR A 28 -21.20 -2.64 16.64
C THR A 28 -21.26 -1.93 15.29
N VAL A 29 -20.13 -1.91 14.56
CA VAL A 29 -20.01 -1.37 13.20
C VAL A 29 -19.51 -2.46 12.26
N HIS A 30 -20.30 -2.83 11.26
CA HIS A 30 -19.91 -3.74 10.20
C HIS A 30 -19.20 -2.96 9.09
N ALA A 31 -17.89 -2.83 9.20
CA ALA A 31 -17.09 -2.07 8.23
C ALA A 31 -16.94 -2.80 6.89
N LEU A 32 -16.89 -4.13 6.91
CA LEU A 32 -16.93 -5.00 5.72
C LEU A 32 -17.98 -6.08 5.92
N ASN A 33 -18.74 -6.40 4.88
CA ASN A 33 -19.77 -7.43 4.92
C ASN A 33 -19.73 -8.29 3.66
N ASN A 34 -19.16 -9.50 3.77
CA ASN A 34 -19.03 -10.50 2.70
C ASN A 34 -18.44 -9.94 1.39
N VAL A 35 -17.43 -9.08 1.49
CA VAL A 35 -16.80 -8.46 0.32
C VAL A 35 -16.02 -9.51 -0.45
N THR A 36 -16.29 -9.60 -1.77
CA THR A 36 -15.51 -10.41 -2.70
C THR A 36 -15.01 -9.50 -3.81
N VAL A 37 -13.68 -9.44 -4.00
CA VAL A 37 -13.04 -8.49 -4.90
C VAL A 37 -11.76 -9.08 -5.50
N SER A 38 -11.42 -8.64 -6.71
CA SER A 38 -10.19 -9.01 -7.41
C SER A 38 -9.58 -7.79 -8.07
N PHE A 39 -8.26 -7.63 -7.95
CA PHE A 39 -7.48 -6.53 -8.53
C PHE A 39 -6.43 -7.09 -9.47
N GLU A 40 -6.33 -6.51 -10.66
CA GLU A 40 -5.44 -6.96 -11.72
C GLU A 40 -3.98 -6.61 -11.42
N GLN A 41 -3.06 -7.48 -11.84
CA GLN A 41 -1.63 -7.25 -11.75
C GLN A 41 -1.17 -6.12 -12.70
N GLY A 42 -0.21 -5.32 -12.24
CA GLY A 42 0.39 -4.24 -13.04
C GLY A 42 -0.55 -3.06 -13.32
N LYS A 43 -1.65 -2.93 -12.56
CA LYS A 43 -2.61 -1.84 -12.72
C LYS A 43 -2.58 -0.86 -11.55
N PHE A 44 -2.90 0.39 -11.88
CA PHE A 44 -3.24 1.42 -10.89
C PHE A 44 -4.76 1.44 -10.70
N THR A 45 -5.23 1.00 -9.54
CA THR A 45 -6.67 0.93 -9.23
C THR A 45 -7.00 1.88 -8.08
N ALA A 46 -7.96 2.77 -8.28
CA ALA A 46 -8.51 3.64 -7.24
C ALA A 46 -9.79 3.04 -6.65
N ILE A 47 -9.84 2.94 -5.33
CA ILE A 47 -11.01 2.56 -4.54
C ILE A 47 -11.62 3.85 -4.01
N MET A 48 -12.78 4.23 -4.55
CA MET A 48 -13.45 5.49 -4.26
C MET A 48 -14.76 5.27 -3.50
N GLY A 49 -15.17 6.27 -2.74
CA GLY A 49 -16.45 6.25 -2.02
C GLY A 49 -16.44 7.22 -0.83
N PRO A 50 -17.61 7.47 -0.20
CA PRO A 50 -17.72 8.40 0.91
C PRO A 50 -16.90 7.96 2.13
N SER A 51 -16.61 8.93 3.02
CA SER A 51 -15.97 8.63 4.30
C SER A 51 -16.81 7.62 5.09
N GLY A 52 -16.16 6.69 5.80
CA GLY A 52 -16.83 5.65 6.58
C GLY A 52 -17.36 4.45 5.75
N SER A 53 -17.17 4.41 4.44
CA SER A 53 -17.64 3.28 3.61
C SER A 53 -16.78 2.01 3.67
N GLY A 54 -15.79 1.95 4.57
CA GLY A 54 -14.96 0.76 4.78
C GLY A 54 -13.73 0.64 3.87
N LYS A 55 -13.39 1.66 3.05
CA LYS A 55 -12.26 1.61 2.09
C LYS A 55 -10.92 1.33 2.76
N SER A 56 -10.56 2.13 3.78
CA SER A 56 -9.30 1.93 4.52
C SER A 56 -9.30 0.60 5.26
N THR A 57 -10.45 0.18 5.83
CA THR A 57 -10.60 -1.14 6.44
C THR A 57 -10.36 -2.26 5.41
N LEU A 58 -10.94 -2.15 4.21
CA LEU A 58 -10.71 -3.12 3.13
C LEU A 58 -9.22 -3.21 2.81
N MET A 59 -8.58 -2.08 2.60
CA MET A 59 -7.17 -2.03 2.25
C MET A 59 -6.27 -2.58 3.37
N GLN A 60 -6.51 -2.20 4.63
CA GLN A 60 -5.74 -2.69 5.79
C GLN A 60 -5.92 -4.19 5.99
N THR A 61 -7.12 -4.71 5.76
CA THR A 61 -7.40 -6.14 5.87
C THR A 61 -6.75 -6.92 4.72
N LEU A 62 -6.80 -6.42 3.47
CA LEU A 62 -6.10 -7.02 2.33
C LEU A 62 -4.58 -7.03 2.54
N ALA A 63 -4.03 -5.97 3.12
CA ALA A 63 -2.61 -5.87 3.46
C ALA A 63 -2.23 -6.65 4.73
N THR A 64 -3.17 -7.36 5.34
CA THR A 64 -2.98 -8.12 6.59
C THR A 64 -2.50 -7.28 7.78
N LEU A 65 -2.77 -5.97 7.76
CA LEU A 65 -2.53 -5.07 8.88
C LEU A 65 -3.67 -5.13 9.90
N ASP A 66 -4.87 -5.55 9.47
CA ASP A 66 -6.01 -5.84 10.32
C ASP A 66 -6.52 -7.26 10.04
N THR A 67 -7.05 -7.90 11.08
CA THR A 67 -7.53 -9.28 10.98
C THR A 67 -9.03 -9.27 10.66
N PRO A 68 -9.48 -9.98 9.60
CA PRO A 68 -10.90 -10.12 9.29
C PRO A 68 -11.63 -10.94 10.35
N ASP A 69 -12.96 -10.86 10.32
CA ASP A 69 -13.81 -11.72 11.14
C ASP A 69 -13.61 -13.20 10.75
N VAL A 70 -13.73 -14.08 11.74
CA VAL A 70 -13.52 -15.52 11.51
C VAL A 70 -14.65 -16.09 10.65
N ASN A 71 -14.29 -16.56 9.45
CA ASN A 71 -15.22 -17.20 8.52
C ASN A 71 -14.45 -18.27 7.70
N PRO A 72 -14.87 -19.55 7.69
CA PRO A 72 -14.17 -20.61 6.97
C PRO A 72 -14.16 -20.45 5.45
N LYS A 73 -15.01 -19.55 4.91
CA LYS A 73 -15.07 -19.24 3.48
C LYS A 73 -14.22 -18.01 3.10
N THR A 74 -13.61 -17.35 4.07
CA THR A 74 -12.74 -16.20 3.80
C THR A 74 -11.43 -16.67 3.18
N SER A 75 -11.00 -15.96 2.14
CA SER A 75 -9.69 -16.12 1.52
C SER A 75 -9.13 -14.74 1.20
N ILE A 76 -7.84 -14.53 1.41
CA ILE A 76 -7.08 -13.35 1.00
C ILE A 76 -5.81 -13.85 0.32
N LYS A 77 -5.64 -13.52 -0.97
CA LYS A 77 -4.44 -13.90 -1.72
C LYS A 77 -3.75 -12.68 -2.31
N ILE A 78 -2.44 -12.67 -2.20
CA ILE A 78 -1.54 -11.75 -2.91
C ILE A 78 -0.49 -12.59 -3.64
N ALA A 79 -0.27 -12.34 -4.94
CA ALA A 79 0.65 -13.10 -5.78
C ALA A 79 0.47 -14.63 -5.64
N ASP A 80 -0.78 -15.10 -5.68
CA ASP A 80 -1.20 -16.50 -5.52
C ASP A 80 -0.96 -17.11 -4.11
N THR A 81 -0.41 -16.35 -3.17
CA THR A 81 -0.16 -16.81 -1.80
C THR A 81 -1.37 -16.56 -0.92
N GLU A 82 -1.95 -17.62 -0.35
CA GLU A 82 -3.03 -17.51 0.64
C GLU A 82 -2.50 -16.93 1.96
N LEU A 83 -3.12 -15.87 2.46
CA LEU A 83 -2.70 -15.15 3.66
C LEU A 83 -3.66 -15.34 4.83
N TYR A 84 -4.95 -15.62 4.58
CA TYR A 84 -5.92 -15.84 5.63
C TYR A 84 -5.57 -17.06 6.48
N GLY A 85 -5.62 -16.89 7.81
CA GLY A 85 -5.31 -17.96 8.76
C GLY A 85 -3.82 -18.21 9.02
N ARG A 86 -2.91 -17.44 8.38
CA ARG A 86 -1.47 -17.53 8.69
C ARG A 86 -1.15 -16.87 10.02
N ARG A 87 -0.05 -17.34 10.65
CA ARG A 87 0.45 -16.77 11.90
C ARG A 87 1.05 -15.38 11.66
N ASP A 88 0.99 -14.50 12.65
CA ASP A 88 1.47 -13.11 12.54
C ASP A 88 2.95 -13.02 12.09
N LYS A 89 3.81 -13.93 12.54
CA LYS A 89 5.20 -13.98 12.08
C LYS A 89 5.30 -14.18 10.57
N GLU A 90 4.53 -15.11 10.00
CA GLU A 90 4.52 -15.41 8.56
C GLU A 90 3.94 -14.24 7.76
N LEU A 91 2.89 -13.58 8.28
CA LEU A 91 2.32 -12.38 7.68
C LEU A 91 3.32 -11.21 7.73
N THR A 92 4.08 -11.07 8.81
CA THR A 92 5.10 -10.02 8.94
C THR A 92 6.23 -10.22 7.94
N GLU A 93 6.70 -11.45 7.76
CA GLU A 93 7.70 -11.81 6.75
C GLU A 93 7.17 -11.55 5.33
N PHE A 94 5.92 -11.95 5.05
CA PHE A 94 5.27 -11.71 3.78
C PHE A 94 5.11 -10.20 3.49
N ARG A 95 4.58 -9.41 4.43
CA ARG A 95 4.44 -7.96 4.26
C ARG A 95 5.75 -7.28 3.88
N ARG A 96 6.84 -7.69 4.53
CA ARG A 96 8.16 -7.10 4.31
C ARG A 96 8.69 -7.30 2.89
N GLU A 97 8.34 -8.41 2.25
CA GLU A 97 8.87 -8.78 0.93
C GLU A 97 7.91 -8.43 -0.22
N HIS A 98 6.61 -8.53 0.02
CA HIS A 98 5.59 -8.54 -1.02
C HIS A 98 4.67 -7.31 -1.01
N ILE A 99 4.69 -6.51 0.06
CA ILE A 99 3.77 -5.37 0.22
C ILE A 99 4.54 -4.08 0.45
N GLY A 100 4.26 -3.06 -0.38
CA GLY A 100 4.61 -1.67 -0.12
C GLY A 100 3.44 -0.94 0.52
N PHE A 101 3.70 0.01 1.43
CA PHE A 101 2.65 0.80 2.04
C PHE A 101 2.97 2.29 2.02
N ILE A 102 2.00 3.10 1.53
CA ILE A 102 2.04 4.56 1.51
C ILE A 102 0.86 5.03 2.35
N PHE A 103 1.13 5.73 3.45
CA PHE A 103 0.12 6.24 4.37
C PHE A 103 -0.12 7.74 4.14
N GLN A 104 -1.30 8.21 4.47
CA GLN A 104 -1.64 9.63 4.48
C GLN A 104 -0.71 10.45 5.39
N ALA A 105 -0.35 9.92 6.55
CA ALA A 105 0.53 10.56 7.54
C ALA A 105 2.03 10.31 7.29
N PHE A 106 2.43 9.86 6.09
CA PHE A 106 3.79 9.52 5.67
C PHE A 106 4.47 8.41 6.48
N ASN A 107 4.25 8.34 7.79
CA ASN A 107 4.82 7.36 8.75
C ASN A 107 6.33 7.20 8.61
N LEU A 108 7.04 8.32 8.52
CA LEU A 108 8.50 8.34 8.57
C LEU A 108 8.97 8.27 10.02
N VAL A 109 10.07 7.56 10.25
CA VAL A 109 10.74 7.53 11.56
C VAL A 109 11.47 8.86 11.76
N PRO A 110 11.08 9.70 12.74
CA PRO A 110 11.55 11.09 12.82
C PRO A 110 13.03 11.20 13.16
N THR A 111 13.62 10.20 13.83
CA THR A 111 15.04 10.16 14.19
C THR A 111 15.95 9.75 13.04
N LEU A 112 15.39 9.18 11.97
CA LEU A 112 16.12 8.73 10.79
C LEU A 112 16.11 9.81 9.70
N THR A 113 17.18 9.85 8.89
CA THR A 113 17.21 10.68 7.68
C THR A 113 16.28 10.12 6.61
N ALA A 114 16.03 10.91 5.54
CA ALA A 114 15.26 10.46 4.38
C ALA A 114 15.86 9.18 3.77
N GLY A 115 17.17 9.15 3.55
CA GLY A 115 17.86 7.97 3.04
C GLY A 115 17.70 6.76 3.95
N GLN A 116 17.83 6.94 5.25
CA GLN A 116 17.63 5.85 6.23
C GLN A 116 16.17 5.37 6.27
N ASN A 117 15.20 6.27 6.17
CA ASN A 117 13.78 5.91 6.06
C ASN A 117 13.49 5.09 4.80
N ILE A 118 14.09 5.47 3.67
CA ILE A 118 13.99 4.74 2.40
C ILE A 118 14.52 3.31 2.54
N ASP A 119 15.71 3.16 3.12
CA ASP A 119 16.41 1.87 3.20
C ASP A 119 15.90 0.97 4.35
N LEU A 120 15.07 1.51 5.25
CA LEU A 120 14.62 0.84 6.48
C LEU A 120 13.97 -0.54 6.24
N PRO A 121 13.02 -0.73 5.29
CA PRO A 121 12.36 -2.03 5.10
C PRO A 121 13.36 -3.13 4.72
N LEU A 122 14.29 -2.84 3.82
CA LEU A 122 15.33 -3.80 3.40
C LEU A 122 16.34 -4.05 4.52
N GLY A 123 16.73 -2.99 5.28
CA GLY A 123 17.60 -3.13 6.45
C GLY A 123 17.00 -4.05 7.52
N LEU A 124 15.70 -3.94 7.80
CA LEU A 124 14.98 -4.84 8.72
C LEU A 124 14.87 -6.28 8.18
N ALA A 125 14.93 -6.45 6.87
CA ALA A 125 15.00 -7.77 6.21
C ALA A 125 16.42 -8.35 6.15
N GLY A 126 17.44 -7.62 6.64
CA GLY A 126 18.84 -8.02 6.45
C GLY A 126 19.33 -7.96 5.00
N LYS A 127 18.58 -7.28 4.13
CA LYS A 127 18.85 -7.13 2.70
C LYS A 127 19.46 -5.76 2.39
N LYS A 128 20.22 -5.67 1.32
CA LYS A 128 20.70 -4.38 0.78
C LYS A 128 19.86 -4.01 -0.44
N PRO A 129 19.59 -2.70 -0.65
CA PRO A 129 18.92 -2.27 -1.86
C PRO A 129 19.79 -2.52 -3.09
N ASP A 130 19.15 -2.79 -4.24
CA ASP A 130 19.79 -2.66 -5.54
C ASP A 130 20.17 -1.19 -5.73
N PRO A 131 21.46 -0.84 -5.86
CA PRO A 131 21.90 0.56 -5.91
C PRO A 131 21.37 1.28 -7.16
N ILE A 132 21.29 0.61 -8.29
CA ILE A 132 20.80 1.19 -9.55
C ILE A 132 19.32 1.55 -9.41
N TRP A 133 18.52 0.64 -8.87
CA TRP A 133 17.09 0.87 -8.64
C TRP A 133 16.82 1.94 -7.60
N ARG A 134 17.57 1.92 -6.51
CA ARG A 134 17.49 2.93 -5.46
C ARG A 134 17.79 4.34 -5.99
N ASP A 135 18.90 4.50 -6.71
CA ASP A 135 19.32 5.77 -7.24
C ASP A 135 18.34 6.28 -8.30
N TYR A 136 17.83 5.39 -9.16
CA TYR A 136 16.76 5.71 -10.11
C TYR A 136 15.52 6.28 -9.43
N LEU A 137 15.01 5.61 -8.37
CA LEU A 137 13.84 6.08 -7.64
C LEU A 137 14.10 7.43 -6.95
N VAL A 138 15.25 7.57 -6.31
CA VAL A 138 15.65 8.79 -5.59
C VAL A 138 15.77 9.98 -6.55
N GLU A 139 16.35 9.77 -7.72
CA GLU A 139 16.52 10.79 -8.75
C GLU A 139 15.17 11.16 -9.36
N THR A 140 14.39 10.17 -9.81
CA THR A 140 13.06 10.36 -10.41
C THR A 140 12.12 11.13 -9.47
N LEU A 141 12.18 10.88 -8.15
CA LEU A 141 11.37 11.58 -7.17
C LEU A 141 12.02 12.88 -6.64
N GLY A 142 13.14 13.30 -7.20
CA GLY A 142 13.80 14.58 -6.87
C GLY A 142 14.35 14.66 -5.44
N LEU A 143 14.77 13.52 -4.87
CA LEU A 143 15.24 13.42 -3.48
C LEU A 143 16.76 13.41 -3.31
N THR A 144 17.53 13.44 -4.40
CA THR A 144 19.01 13.31 -4.39
C THR A 144 19.67 14.25 -3.37
N LYS A 145 19.22 15.51 -3.33
CA LYS A 145 19.77 16.52 -2.39
C LYS A 145 19.11 16.51 -1.00
N ARG A 146 18.25 15.54 -0.73
CA ARG A 146 17.44 15.47 0.51
C ARG A 146 17.73 14.25 1.36
N LEU A 147 18.54 13.31 0.91
CA LEU A 147 18.79 12.04 1.59
C LEU A 147 19.34 12.18 3.01
N SER A 148 20.11 13.25 3.29
CA SER A 148 20.66 13.54 4.63
C SER A 148 19.70 14.29 5.54
N HIS A 149 18.56 14.80 5.03
CA HIS A 149 17.60 15.56 5.82
C HIS A 149 16.74 14.64 6.67
N ARG A 150 16.35 15.11 7.86
CA ARG A 150 15.33 14.45 8.70
C ARG A 150 13.92 14.88 8.28
N PRO A 151 12.88 14.13 8.65
CA PRO A 151 11.48 14.45 8.28
C PRO A 151 11.08 15.88 8.60
N GLU A 152 11.47 16.42 9.74
CA GLU A 152 11.19 17.82 10.16
C GLU A 152 11.79 18.89 9.25
N GLN A 153 12.80 18.54 8.46
CA GLN A 153 13.50 19.42 7.51
C GLN A 153 12.93 19.31 6.08
N LEU A 154 11.90 18.49 5.89
CA LEU A 154 11.27 18.20 4.59
C LEU A 154 9.86 18.78 4.53
N SER A 155 9.47 19.32 3.37
CA SER A 155 8.06 19.64 3.12
C SER A 155 7.18 18.39 3.12
N GLY A 156 5.87 18.53 3.30
CA GLY A 156 4.93 17.42 3.24
C GLY A 156 5.05 16.61 1.94
N GLY A 157 5.13 17.29 0.78
CA GLY A 157 5.36 16.63 -0.50
C GLY A 157 6.69 15.87 -0.59
N GLN A 158 7.76 16.40 0.03
CA GLN A 158 9.05 15.69 0.09
C GLN A 158 8.97 14.46 1.01
N GLN A 159 8.31 14.57 2.16
CA GLN A 159 8.07 13.44 3.06
C GLN A 159 7.27 12.33 2.38
N GLN A 160 6.23 12.70 1.62
CA GLN A 160 5.44 11.74 0.86
C GLN A 160 6.27 11.05 -0.24
N ARG A 161 7.12 11.78 -0.96
CA ARG A 161 8.04 11.18 -1.94
C ARG A 161 9.01 10.20 -1.28
N VAL A 162 9.52 10.50 -0.09
CA VAL A 162 10.33 9.55 0.71
C VAL A 162 9.53 8.28 1.03
N ALA A 163 8.26 8.42 1.46
CA ALA A 163 7.39 7.28 1.73
C ALA A 163 7.11 6.43 0.47
N ILE A 164 6.98 7.08 -0.70
CA ILE A 164 6.81 6.39 -1.99
C ILE A 164 8.07 5.60 -2.36
N VAL A 165 9.26 6.21 -2.30
CA VAL A 165 10.51 5.49 -2.58
C VAL A 165 10.66 4.30 -1.64
N ARG A 166 10.41 4.50 -0.33
CA ARG A 166 10.43 3.43 0.67
C ARG A 166 9.51 2.26 0.29
N ALA A 167 8.30 2.55 -0.18
CA ALA A 167 7.32 1.54 -0.56
C ALA A 167 7.70 0.78 -1.83
N LEU A 168 8.38 1.43 -2.79
CA LEU A 168 8.75 0.85 -4.09
C LEU A 168 10.12 0.16 -4.08
N LEU A 169 10.97 0.47 -3.09
CA LEU A 169 12.37 0.04 -3.08
C LEU A 169 12.55 -1.47 -3.09
N SER A 170 11.70 -2.21 -2.40
CA SER A 170 11.73 -3.67 -2.34
C SER A 170 11.14 -4.35 -3.58
N ARG A 171 10.62 -3.59 -4.56
CA ARG A 171 9.86 -4.11 -5.72
C ARG A 171 8.73 -5.06 -5.28
N PRO A 172 7.79 -4.59 -4.44
CA PRO A 172 6.75 -5.44 -3.90
C PRO A 172 5.75 -5.89 -4.99
N ASP A 173 5.02 -6.99 -4.76
CA ASP A 173 3.96 -7.43 -5.68
C ASP A 173 2.79 -6.44 -5.75
N VAL A 174 2.53 -5.74 -4.64
CA VAL A 174 1.48 -4.72 -4.54
C VAL A 174 1.88 -3.58 -3.62
N VAL A 175 1.51 -2.36 -4.01
CA VAL A 175 1.58 -1.16 -3.18
C VAL A 175 0.17 -0.74 -2.79
N PHE A 176 -0.08 -0.65 -1.49
CA PHE A 176 -1.29 -0.07 -0.93
C PHE A 176 -1.05 1.40 -0.58
N ALA A 177 -1.88 2.31 -1.07
CA ALA A 177 -1.78 3.75 -0.84
C ALA A 177 -3.07 4.28 -0.21
N ASP A 178 -3.02 4.61 1.09
CA ASP A 178 -4.17 5.11 1.84
C ASP A 178 -4.13 6.64 1.85
N GLU A 179 -5.03 7.24 1.07
CA GLU A 179 -5.14 8.69 0.87
C GLU A 179 -3.77 9.39 0.69
N PRO A 180 -2.96 8.97 -0.29
CA PRO A 180 -1.56 9.39 -0.41
C PRO A 180 -1.38 10.89 -0.68
N THR A 181 -2.46 11.61 -0.98
CA THR A 181 -2.48 13.05 -1.26
C THR A 181 -3.22 13.87 -0.20
N GLY A 182 -3.87 13.22 0.77
CA GLY A 182 -4.77 13.89 1.71
C GLY A 182 -4.13 14.97 2.61
N ASN A 183 -2.81 14.92 2.81
CA ASN A 183 -2.06 15.92 3.60
C ASN A 183 -1.19 16.85 2.73
N LEU A 184 -1.46 16.92 1.42
CA LEU A 184 -0.67 17.69 0.46
C LEU A 184 -1.49 18.84 -0.14
N ASP A 185 -0.79 19.89 -0.55
CA ASP A 185 -1.38 20.89 -1.44
C ASP A 185 -1.66 20.29 -2.83
N SER A 186 -2.54 20.93 -3.61
CA SER A 186 -3.02 20.41 -4.91
C SER A 186 -1.89 20.14 -5.91
N ASN A 187 -0.82 20.96 -5.92
CA ASN A 187 0.29 20.77 -6.83
C ASN A 187 1.11 19.54 -6.44
N SER A 188 1.49 19.45 -5.18
CA SER A 188 2.20 18.27 -4.63
C SER A 188 1.39 16.98 -4.75
N GLY A 189 0.07 17.05 -4.54
CA GLY A 189 -0.84 15.92 -4.74
C GLY A 189 -0.83 15.42 -6.19
N THR A 190 -0.96 16.35 -7.16
CA THR A 190 -0.92 16.02 -8.59
C THR A 190 0.40 15.36 -8.99
N GLU A 191 1.53 15.84 -8.47
CA GLU A 191 2.84 15.26 -8.74
C GLU A 191 2.95 13.84 -8.18
N VAL A 192 2.47 13.62 -6.95
CA VAL A 192 2.45 12.28 -6.32
C VAL A 192 1.61 11.30 -7.15
N LEU A 193 0.42 11.69 -7.61
CA LEU A 193 -0.41 10.83 -8.45
C LEU A 193 0.24 10.49 -9.79
N LYS A 194 0.94 11.46 -10.42
CA LYS A 194 1.72 11.20 -11.64
C LYS A 194 2.82 10.18 -11.39
N LEU A 195 3.56 10.30 -10.29
CA LEU A 195 4.63 9.37 -9.92
C LEU A 195 4.10 7.94 -9.70
N LEU A 196 2.98 7.78 -8.99
CA LEU A 196 2.36 6.48 -8.78
C LEU A 196 1.86 5.87 -10.11
N ARG A 197 1.27 6.68 -10.99
CA ARG A 197 0.88 6.24 -12.34
C ARG A 197 2.07 5.80 -13.18
N THR A 198 3.17 6.56 -13.15
CA THR A 198 4.42 6.21 -13.85
C THR A 198 4.93 4.86 -13.32
N ALA A 199 4.99 4.67 -12.00
CA ALA A 199 5.42 3.39 -11.41
C ALA A 199 4.54 2.21 -11.87
N ALA A 200 3.22 2.38 -11.95
CA ALA A 200 2.33 1.34 -12.44
C ALA A 200 2.56 1.04 -13.93
N ASN A 201 2.67 2.06 -14.78
CA ASN A 201 2.74 1.89 -16.22
C ASN A 201 4.12 1.41 -16.73
N GLU A 202 5.21 2.03 -16.21
CA GLU A 202 6.57 1.77 -16.69
C GLU A 202 7.22 0.56 -16.00
N HIS A 203 6.86 0.31 -14.73
CA HIS A 203 7.45 -0.77 -13.96
C HIS A 203 6.47 -1.92 -13.67
N GLN A 204 5.27 -1.90 -14.29
CA GLN A 204 4.23 -2.91 -14.10
C GLN A 204 3.89 -3.12 -12.60
N GLN A 205 4.03 -2.05 -11.80
CA GLN A 205 3.76 -2.10 -10.37
C GLN A 205 2.25 -2.10 -10.13
N THR A 206 1.76 -3.08 -9.39
CA THR A 206 0.36 -3.07 -8.94
C THR A 206 0.19 -2.04 -7.82
N ILE A 207 -0.73 -1.10 -7.99
CA ILE A 207 -1.02 -0.07 -6.98
C ILE A 207 -2.52 -0.03 -6.71
N LEU A 208 -2.88 -0.20 -5.44
CA LEU A 208 -4.25 -0.03 -4.94
C LEU A 208 -4.30 1.23 -4.08
N MET A 209 -5.02 2.24 -4.53
CA MET A 209 -5.15 3.53 -3.85
C MET A 209 -6.56 3.70 -3.30
N VAL A 210 -6.67 4.09 -2.05
CA VAL A 210 -7.91 4.60 -1.46
C VAL A 210 -7.89 6.12 -1.55
N THR A 211 -8.99 6.70 -2.03
CA THR A 211 -9.18 8.15 -2.06
C THR A 211 -10.66 8.48 -1.90
N HIS A 212 -10.94 9.69 -1.49
CA HIS A 212 -12.28 10.27 -1.43
C HIS A 212 -12.51 11.35 -2.51
N ASP A 213 -11.46 11.70 -3.25
CA ASP A 213 -11.47 12.62 -4.40
C ASP A 213 -11.49 11.88 -5.74
#